data_305644d4e378603e27ebba922eb681e9
#
_entry.id   305644d4e378603e27ebba922eb681e9
#
_cell.length_a   1.000
_cell.length_b   1.000
_cell.length_c   1.000
_cell.angle_alpha   90.00
_cell.angle_beta   90.00
_cell.angle_gamma   90.00
#
_symmetry.space_group_name_H-M   'P 1'
#
loop_
_entity.id
_entity.type
_entity.pdbx_description
1 polymer ?
#
loop_
_entity_poly.entity_id
_entity_poly.type
_entity_poly.pdbx_seq_one_letter_code
_entity_poly.pdbx_strand_id
1 'polypeptide(L)'
;MAEGTNIAFDSGRYRKFTGYINWNGVEGYVQNADFDLGNSFWSVTFYNGIWTGGTVSRCDWIYGVWNNGTWLSGHWNNGIWNDGVWHGGMFTGGVWENGEWLDGQLWSGTWKDGVWHDGKWYFGKWKNGTWIKGTIMDHYNKWNPQEGMA
;
A
#
# COMPACT_ATOMS: atom_id res chain seq x y z
N MET A 1 8.20 -18.38 16.77
CA MET A 1 8.38 -17.53 15.61
C MET A 1 9.65 -16.74 15.70
N ALA A 2 10.40 -16.70 14.66
CA ALA A 2 11.67 -16.01 14.69
C ALA A 2 11.52 -14.64 14.07
N GLU A 3 11.63 -13.61 14.91
CA GLU A 3 11.68 -12.24 14.46
C GLU A 3 12.94 -12.01 13.64
N GLY A 4 12.82 -11.33 12.51
CA GLY A 4 13.95 -11.08 11.64
C GLY A 4 14.47 -12.32 10.90
N THR A 5 13.68 -13.37 10.87
CA THR A 5 14.05 -14.59 10.18
C THR A 5 14.26 -14.32 8.69
N ASN A 6 15.31 -14.94 8.16
CA ASN A 6 15.56 -14.92 6.74
C ASN A 6 14.60 -15.90 6.06
N ILE A 7 13.69 -15.35 5.31
CA ILE A 7 12.74 -16.13 4.54
C ILE A 7 13.26 -16.23 3.12
N ALA A 8 13.57 -17.42 2.69
CA ALA A 8 14.08 -17.66 1.35
C ALA A 8 12.90 -17.81 0.40
N PHE A 9 12.83 -16.96 -0.60
CA PHE A 9 11.81 -17.02 -1.64
C PHE A 9 12.40 -17.65 -2.89
N ASP A 10 11.57 -18.32 -3.64
CA ASP A 10 11.99 -18.98 -4.88
C ASP A 10 12.58 -18.01 -5.89
N SER A 11 12.17 -16.75 -5.80
CA SER A 11 12.68 -15.72 -6.69
C SER A 11 14.15 -15.39 -6.45
N GLY A 12 14.71 -15.81 -5.33
CA GLY A 12 16.06 -15.44 -4.93
C GLY A 12 16.20 -13.97 -4.56
N ARG A 13 15.10 -13.26 -4.42
CA ARG A 13 15.11 -11.82 -4.17
C ARG A 13 14.76 -11.47 -2.74
N TYR A 14 15.11 -12.34 -1.87
CA TYR A 14 14.84 -12.11 -0.47
C TYR A 14 15.54 -10.86 0.04
N ARG A 15 14.79 -10.06 0.79
CA ARG A 15 15.28 -8.89 1.50
C ARG A 15 14.69 -8.90 2.90
N LYS A 16 15.23 -8.04 3.77
CA LYS A 16 14.71 -7.89 5.13
C LYS A 16 13.57 -6.88 5.15
N PHE A 17 12.55 -7.13 5.93
CA PHE A 17 11.51 -6.15 6.23
C PHE A 17 10.94 -6.42 7.62
N THR A 18 10.18 -5.51 8.14
CA THR A 18 9.52 -5.70 9.44
C THR A 18 8.07 -6.03 9.21
N GLY A 19 7.61 -7.09 9.82
CA GLY A 19 6.23 -7.49 9.75
C GLY A 19 6.08 -8.99 9.73
N TYR A 20 4.83 -9.41 9.71
CA TYR A 20 4.47 -10.81 9.61
C TYR A 20 3.98 -11.08 8.20
N ILE A 21 4.64 -12.00 7.53
CA ILE A 21 4.26 -12.37 6.17
C ILE A 21 3.95 -13.86 6.08
N ASN A 22 3.18 -14.19 5.07
CA ASN A 22 3.05 -15.55 4.58
C ASN A 22 3.44 -15.53 3.11
N TRP A 23 4.49 -16.25 2.81
CA TRP A 23 4.96 -16.41 1.43
C TRP A 23 4.85 -17.87 1.08
N ASN A 24 3.96 -18.21 0.20
CA ASN A 24 3.82 -19.57 -0.29
C ASN A 24 3.87 -20.60 0.85
N GLY A 25 3.17 -20.32 1.95
CA GLY A 25 3.12 -21.17 3.13
C GLY A 25 4.23 -20.96 4.14
N VAL A 26 5.21 -20.14 3.84
CA VAL A 26 6.28 -19.79 4.79
C VAL A 26 5.88 -18.51 5.53
N GLU A 27 5.91 -18.55 6.85
CA GLU A 27 5.49 -17.44 7.69
C GLU A 27 6.64 -16.94 8.56
N GLY A 28 6.62 -15.67 8.90
CA GLY A 28 7.62 -15.13 9.80
C GLY A 28 7.57 -13.63 9.97
N TYR A 29 8.40 -13.15 10.87
CA TYR A 29 8.66 -11.73 11.05
C TYR A 29 10.02 -11.39 10.48
N VAL A 30 10.08 -10.27 9.79
CA VAL A 30 11.32 -9.76 9.23
C VAL A 30 11.37 -8.25 9.43
N GLN A 31 12.52 -7.65 9.23
CA GLN A 31 12.70 -6.23 9.45
C GLN A 31 13.45 -5.56 8.31
N ASN A 32 12.99 -4.36 7.96
CA ASN A 32 13.66 -3.45 7.03
C ASN A 32 14.03 -4.13 5.73
N ALA A 33 13.08 -4.16 4.83
CA ALA A 33 13.35 -4.83 3.58
C ALA A 33 13.03 -4.00 2.39
N ASP A 34 13.65 -4.43 1.40
CA ASP A 34 13.38 -4.15 0.03
C ASP A 34 12.90 -5.44 -0.58
N PHE A 35 11.66 -5.50 -0.92
CA PHE A 35 11.08 -6.72 -1.43
C PHE A 35 10.44 -6.45 -2.78
N ASP A 36 11.19 -6.72 -3.83
CA ASP A 36 10.76 -6.54 -5.20
C ASP A 36 10.81 -7.86 -5.92
N LEU A 37 9.67 -8.35 -6.34
CA LEU A 37 9.57 -9.60 -7.08
C LEU A 37 9.92 -9.42 -8.57
N GLY A 38 9.91 -8.19 -9.04
CA GLY A 38 10.24 -7.90 -10.43
C GLY A 38 9.46 -8.77 -11.41
N ASN A 39 10.17 -9.55 -12.20
CA ASN A 39 9.57 -10.44 -13.19
C ASN A 39 9.14 -11.80 -12.62
N SER A 40 9.24 -11.99 -11.34
CA SER A 40 8.79 -13.22 -10.69
C SER A 40 7.29 -13.40 -10.86
N PHE A 41 6.85 -14.65 -10.97
CA PHE A 41 5.43 -14.98 -10.95
C PHE A 41 4.86 -15.05 -9.54
N TRP A 42 5.72 -14.94 -8.55
CA TRP A 42 5.31 -15.02 -7.15
C TRP A 42 4.84 -13.67 -6.65
N SER A 43 3.93 -13.70 -5.72
CA SER A 43 3.50 -12.52 -4.99
C SER A 43 3.66 -12.79 -3.50
N VAL A 44 3.81 -11.73 -2.72
CA VAL A 44 3.84 -11.85 -1.27
C VAL A 44 2.48 -11.49 -0.71
N THR A 45 2.04 -12.26 0.30
CA THR A 45 0.85 -11.93 1.06
C THR A 45 1.26 -11.49 2.45
N PHE A 46 0.88 -10.26 2.80
CA PHE A 46 1.12 -9.70 4.12
C PHE A 46 -0.18 -9.74 4.90
N TYR A 47 -0.28 -10.68 5.85
CA TYR A 47 -1.53 -10.90 6.57
C TYR A 47 -1.79 -9.86 7.64
N ASN A 48 -0.77 -9.53 8.44
CA ASN A 48 -0.92 -8.61 9.54
C ASN A 48 0.45 -8.30 10.11
N GLY A 49 0.57 -7.17 10.77
CA GLY A 49 1.82 -6.77 11.41
C GLY A 49 2.19 -5.36 11.03
N ILE A 50 3.48 -5.07 11.10
CA ILE A 50 4.01 -3.73 10.86
C ILE A 50 5.10 -3.79 9.81
N TRP A 51 4.93 -2.98 8.77
CA TRP A 51 5.95 -2.75 7.75
C TRP A 51 6.62 -1.42 8.05
N THR A 52 7.91 -1.42 8.29
CA THR A 52 8.62 -0.22 8.74
C THR A 52 9.39 0.50 7.66
N GLY A 53 9.76 -0.16 6.59
CA GLY A 53 10.50 0.48 5.52
C GLY A 53 10.88 -0.50 4.43
N GLY A 54 11.45 0.03 3.36
CA GLY A 54 11.85 -0.77 2.21
C GLY A 54 10.82 -0.75 1.10
N THR A 55 10.99 -1.64 0.15
CA THR A 55 10.21 -1.67 -1.09
C THR A 55 9.48 -2.99 -1.23
N VAL A 56 8.21 -2.93 -1.61
CA VAL A 56 7.45 -4.13 -1.93
C VAL A 56 6.82 -4.02 -3.31
N SER A 57 6.76 -5.14 -4.00
CA SER A 57 6.13 -5.29 -5.30
C SER A 57 5.23 -6.52 -5.28
N ARG A 58 4.10 -6.44 -5.98
CA ARG A 58 3.15 -7.56 -6.08
C ARG A 58 2.69 -8.05 -4.72
N CYS A 59 2.38 -7.13 -3.83
CA CYS A 59 1.93 -7.48 -2.49
C CYS A 59 0.42 -7.59 -2.44
N ASP A 60 -0.05 -8.64 -1.77
CA ASP A 60 -1.44 -8.74 -1.35
C ASP A 60 -1.45 -8.42 0.14
N TRP A 61 -1.77 -7.20 0.46
CA TRP A 61 -1.77 -6.69 1.83
C TRP A 61 -3.17 -6.85 2.41
N ILE A 62 -3.30 -7.75 3.38
CA ILE A 62 -4.61 -8.05 3.95
C ILE A 62 -4.96 -7.06 5.04
N TYR A 63 -4.06 -6.86 6.01
CA TYR A 63 -4.29 -5.97 7.13
C TYR A 63 -2.96 -5.60 7.78
N GLY A 64 -2.95 -4.54 8.57
CA GLY A 64 -1.79 -4.18 9.35
C GLY A 64 -1.42 -2.71 9.18
N VAL A 65 -0.22 -2.36 9.63
CA VAL A 65 0.26 -0.99 9.64
C VAL A 65 1.49 -0.87 8.75
N TRP A 66 1.36 -0.03 7.74
CA TRP A 66 2.47 0.38 6.88
C TRP A 66 3.00 1.71 7.38
N ASN A 67 4.18 1.72 8.02
CA ASN A 67 4.72 2.96 8.56
C ASN A 67 5.40 3.81 7.51
N ASN A 68 6.20 3.20 6.64
CA ASN A 68 6.93 3.94 5.62
C ASN A 68 7.48 2.98 4.57
N GLY A 69 7.91 3.52 3.45
CA GLY A 69 8.53 2.73 2.41
C GLY A 69 7.88 2.97 1.05
N THR A 70 8.22 2.10 0.12
CA THR A 70 7.77 2.21 -1.26
C THR A 70 6.93 0.99 -1.64
N TRP A 71 5.70 1.25 -2.04
CA TRP A 71 4.76 0.26 -2.55
C TRP A 71 4.71 0.39 -4.07
N LEU A 72 5.17 -0.62 -4.79
CA LEU A 72 5.21 -0.56 -6.25
C LEU A 72 3.92 -1.04 -6.89
N SER A 73 3.38 -2.16 -6.43
CA SER A 73 2.17 -2.73 -7.02
C SER A 73 1.52 -3.75 -6.11
N GLY A 74 0.27 -4.04 -6.38
CA GLY A 74 -0.47 -5.05 -5.67
C GLY A 74 -1.81 -4.56 -5.16
N HIS A 75 -2.34 -5.31 -4.20
CA HIS A 75 -3.68 -5.07 -3.69
C HIS A 75 -3.63 -4.83 -2.18
N TRP A 76 -3.99 -3.64 -1.77
CA TRP A 76 -4.14 -3.26 -0.37
C TRP A 76 -5.60 -3.41 0.04
N ASN A 77 -5.87 -4.35 0.95
CA ASN A 77 -7.25 -4.62 1.35
C ASN A 77 -7.71 -3.74 2.50
N ASN A 78 -6.90 -3.64 3.56
CA ASN A 78 -7.30 -2.87 4.74
C ASN A 78 -6.09 -2.57 5.61
N GLY A 79 -6.24 -1.69 6.57
CA GLY A 79 -5.19 -1.33 7.51
C GLY A 79 -4.87 0.15 7.47
N ILE A 80 -3.70 0.51 7.98
CA ILE A 80 -3.28 1.89 8.10
C ILE A 80 -2.00 2.12 7.31
N TRP A 81 -2.07 3.01 6.33
CA TRP A 81 -0.92 3.52 5.60
C TRP A 81 -0.51 4.85 6.24
N ASN A 82 0.63 4.89 6.93
CA ASN A 82 1.05 6.10 7.62
C ASN A 82 1.82 7.06 6.73
N ASP A 83 2.76 6.56 5.93
CA ASP A 83 3.58 7.42 5.09
C ASP A 83 4.30 6.60 4.02
N GLY A 84 4.89 7.26 3.07
CA GLY A 84 5.67 6.61 2.02
C GLY A 84 5.14 6.92 0.63
N VAL A 85 5.59 6.13 -0.34
CA VAL A 85 5.27 6.35 -1.75
C VAL A 85 4.51 5.14 -2.29
N TRP A 86 3.32 5.38 -2.80
CA TRP A 86 2.47 4.41 -3.48
C TRP A 86 2.56 4.64 -4.98
N HIS A 87 3.13 3.69 -5.71
CA HIS A 87 3.28 3.81 -7.16
C HIS A 87 2.07 3.34 -7.94
N GLY A 88 1.40 2.29 -7.49
CA GLY A 88 0.25 1.78 -8.23
C GLY A 88 -0.40 0.59 -7.56
N GLY A 89 -1.47 0.13 -8.14
CA GLY A 89 -2.24 -0.97 -7.60
C GLY A 89 -3.60 -0.51 -7.08
N MET A 90 -4.20 -1.36 -6.26
CA MET A 90 -5.56 -1.15 -5.80
C MET A 90 -5.61 -1.02 -4.29
N PHE A 91 -6.16 0.08 -3.80
CA PHE A 91 -6.38 0.34 -2.37
C PHE A 91 -7.88 0.24 -2.11
N THR A 92 -8.32 -0.80 -1.41
CA THR A 92 -9.75 -1.06 -1.27
C THR A 92 -10.34 -0.70 0.08
N GLY A 93 -9.53 -0.38 1.07
CA GLY A 93 -10.06 0.03 2.37
C GLY A 93 -9.00 0.46 3.35
N GLY A 94 -9.43 0.95 4.48
CA GLY A 94 -8.53 1.38 5.55
C GLY A 94 -8.29 2.87 5.56
N VAL A 95 -7.17 3.27 6.13
CA VAL A 95 -6.85 4.67 6.35
C VAL A 95 -5.51 5.00 5.69
N TRP A 96 -5.53 6.02 4.86
CA TRP A 96 -4.34 6.67 4.31
C TRP A 96 -4.07 7.92 5.14
N GLU A 97 -3.03 7.87 5.98
CA GLU A 97 -2.72 9.00 6.87
C GLU A 97 -1.95 10.10 6.14
N ASN A 98 -0.94 9.72 5.36
CA ASN A 98 -0.08 10.68 4.67
C ASN A 98 0.77 9.96 3.62
N GLY A 99 1.46 10.74 2.78
CA GLY A 99 2.39 10.21 1.81
C GLY A 99 2.05 10.64 0.40
N GLU A 100 2.73 10.03 -0.57
CA GLU A 100 2.54 10.33 -1.97
C GLU A 100 1.89 9.15 -2.70
N TRP A 101 0.76 9.44 -3.31
CA TRP A 101 0.06 8.51 -4.19
C TRP A 101 0.35 8.93 -5.64
N LEU A 102 1.10 8.10 -6.36
CA LEU A 102 1.47 8.45 -7.74
C LEU A 102 0.44 8.02 -8.76
N ASP A 103 -0.11 6.82 -8.62
CA ASP A 103 -1.11 6.30 -9.56
C ASP A 103 -1.81 5.09 -8.94
N GLY A 104 -2.85 4.61 -9.59
CA GLY A 104 -3.58 3.43 -9.16
C GLY A 104 -5.04 3.71 -8.90
N GLN A 105 -5.69 2.82 -8.16
CA GLN A 105 -7.12 2.91 -7.91
C GLN A 105 -7.40 2.89 -6.41
N LEU A 106 -8.07 3.91 -5.92
CA LEU A 106 -8.58 3.93 -4.56
C LEU A 106 -10.09 3.68 -4.61
N TRP A 107 -10.48 2.50 -4.15
CA TRP A 107 -11.88 2.09 -4.18
C TRP A 107 -12.66 2.58 -2.98
N SER A 108 -12.06 2.56 -1.80
CA SER A 108 -12.72 2.98 -0.58
C SER A 108 -11.66 3.30 0.47
N GLY A 109 -12.10 3.80 1.62
CA GLY A 109 -11.21 4.15 2.70
C GLY A 109 -11.22 5.63 3.00
N THR A 110 -10.38 6.03 3.93
CA THR A 110 -10.28 7.41 4.36
C THR A 110 -8.90 7.96 4.01
N TRP A 111 -8.89 9.01 3.20
CA TRP A 111 -7.69 9.77 2.87
C TRP A 111 -7.61 10.97 3.81
N LYS A 112 -6.63 10.97 4.70
CA LYS A 112 -6.52 12.05 5.69
C LYS A 112 -5.65 13.20 5.22
N ASP A 113 -4.53 12.90 4.57
CA ASP A 113 -3.60 13.93 4.10
C ASP A 113 -2.63 13.33 3.08
N GLY A 114 -1.84 14.17 2.45
CA GLY A 114 -0.83 13.75 1.49
C GLY A 114 -1.08 14.29 0.10
N VAL A 115 -0.33 13.77 -0.87
CA VAL A 115 -0.38 14.25 -2.24
C VAL A 115 -0.89 13.16 -3.16
N TRP A 116 -1.99 13.43 -3.83
CA TRP A 116 -2.54 12.58 -4.88
C TRP A 116 -2.09 13.12 -6.23
N HIS A 117 -1.25 12.37 -6.93
CA HIS A 117 -0.72 12.81 -8.21
C HIS A 117 -1.63 12.45 -9.38
N ASP A 118 -2.10 11.21 -9.43
CA ASP A 118 -2.93 10.74 -10.53
C ASP A 118 -3.62 9.42 -10.12
N GLY A 119 -4.55 8.96 -10.92
CA GLY A 119 -5.22 7.69 -10.70
C GLY A 119 -6.73 7.82 -10.66
N LYS A 120 -7.38 6.75 -10.20
CA LYS A 120 -8.84 6.68 -10.15
C LYS A 120 -9.33 6.61 -8.72
N TRP A 121 -10.21 7.51 -8.39
CA TRP A 121 -10.87 7.60 -7.09
C TRP A 121 -12.32 7.17 -7.22
N TYR A 122 -12.71 6.14 -6.45
CA TYR A 122 -14.07 5.61 -6.54
C TYR A 122 -14.97 6.14 -5.42
N PHE A 123 -14.87 5.59 -4.20
CA PHE A 123 -15.84 5.86 -3.15
C PHE A 123 -15.25 6.33 -1.82
N GLY A 124 -13.98 6.60 -1.77
CA GLY A 124 -13.32 6.96 -0.52
C GLY A 124 -13.76 8.31 0.06
N LYS A 125 -13.29 8.59 1.25
CA LYS A 125 -13.57 9.82 1.97
C LYS A 125 -12.29 10.66 2.02
N TRP A 126 -12.33 11.83 1.40
CA TRP A 126 -11.20 12.76 1.37
C TRP A 126 -11.32 13.78 2.48
N LYS A 127 -10.31 13.89 3.36
CA LYS A 127 -10.33 14.86 4.45
C LYS A 127 -9.45 16.06 4.18
N ASN A 128 -8.23 15.86 3.72
CA ASN A 128 -7.27 16.94 3.48
C ASN A 128 -6.19 16.47 2.50
N GLY A 129 -5.35 17.38 2.07
CA GLY A 129 -4.22 17.06 1.20
C GLY A 129 -4.31 17.77 -0.13
N THR A 130 -3.44 17.39 -1.05
CA THR A 130 -3.33 18.00 -2.36
C THR A 130 -3.75 17.02 -3.45
N TRP A 131 -4.70 17.41 -4.27
CA TRP A 131 -5.12 16.67 -5.45
C TRP A 131 -4.54 17.34 -6.69
N ILE A 132 -3.65 16.65 -7.40
CA ILE A 132 -3.05 17.23 -8.61
C ILE A 132 -3.91 16.94 -9.83
N LYS A 133 -4.15 15.67 -10.12
CA LYS A 133 -5.04 15.27 -11.21
C LYS A 133 -5.53 13.83 -11.01
N GLY A 134 -6.41 13.38 -11.87
CA GLY A 134 -6.94 12.04 -11.81
C GLY A 134 -8.42 12.04 -12.14
N THR A 135 -9.04 10.88 -12.05
CA THR A 135 -10.44 10.69 -12.42
C THR A 135 -11.24 10.26 -11.21
N ILE A 136 -12.32 10.99 -10.95
CA ILE A 136 -13.30 10.63 -9.94
C ILE A 136 -14.37 9.77 -10.61
N MET A 137 -14.47 8.52 -10.16
CA MET A 137 -15.35 7.54 -10.78
C MET A 137 -16.75 7.54 -10.18
N ASP A 138 -16.89 8.00 -8.93
CA ASP A 138 -18.18 8.04 -8.26
C ASP A 138 -18.91 9.34 -8.61
N HIS A 139 -19.74 9.27 -9.61
CA HIS A 139 -20.50 10.43 -10.06
C HIS A 139 -21.69 10.77 -9.13
N TYR A 140 -22.01 9.90 -8.19
CA TYR A 140 -23.08 10.16 -7.21
C TYR A 140 -22.56 10.80 -5.94
N ASN A 141 -21.27 10.76 -5.73
CA ASN A 141 -20.65 11.39 -4.58
C ASN A 141 -20.65 12.91 -4.79
N LYS A 142 -21.29 13.64 -3.90
CA LYS A 142 -21.36 15.09 -4.02
C LYS A 142 -20.05 15.76 -3.67
N TRP A 143 -19.18 15.08 -2.97
CA TRP A 143 -17.89 15.61 -2.62
C TRP A 143 -16.87 15.28 -3.72
N ASN A 144 -16.10 16.27 -4.09
CA ASN A 144 -15.09 16.15 -5.14
C ASN A 144 -13.77 16.69 -4.60
N PRO A 145 -12.69 15.89 -4.57
CA PRO A 145 -11.39 16.38 -4.09
C PRO A 145 -10.91 17.64 -4.79
N GLN A 146 -11.17 17.78 -6.08
CA GLN A 146 -10.75 18.94 -6.86
C GLN A 146 -11.51 20.20 -6.43
N GLU A 147 -12.77 20.10 -6.03
CA GLU A 147 -13.59 21.21 -5.60
C GLU A 147 -13.44 21.45 -4.11
N GLY A 148 -13.35 20.40 -3.32
CA GLY A 148 -13.30 20.49 -1.88
C GLY A 148 -12.01 21.11 -1.35
N MET A 149 -11.05 21.36 -2.22
CA MET A 149 -9.77 21.96 -1.84
C MET A 149 -9.69 23.43 -2.16
N ALA A 150 -10.79 23.97 -2.56
CA ALA A 150 -10.86 25.40 -2.87
C ALA A 150 -10.56 26.27 -1.63
#